data_86c2c4746e5d5d95e6e695135548ecc1
#
_entry.id   86c2c4746e5d5d95e6e695135548ecc1
#
_cell.length_a   1.000
_cell.length_b   1.000
_cell.length_c   1.000
_cell.angle_alpha   90.00
_cell.angle_beta   90.00
_cell.angle_gamma   90.00
#
_symmetry.space_group_name_H-M   'P 1'
#
loop_
_entity.id
_entity.type
_entity.pdbx_description
1 polymer ?
#
loop_
_entity_poly.entity_id
_entity_poly.type
_entity_poly.pdbx_seq_one_letter_code
_entity_poly.pdbx_strand_id
1 'polypeptide(L)'
;APKAFMEACMAEGFKYSEDHNHPESTGVGPRPFNNVNGVRMSVALTYLSMARHRLNLTIRGDVFVQKIVVEEGKATGVEAESNGEIFAIEASEIILCGGAINSPQLLMLSGIGPKRHLEELGIPVRNDLPGVGQNLRDHPSAFLLYDSYLKEPPADSPALQVGMRYTSPDSDLRNDMQMTPILMTSEHRPANVELEDGRHYIGFSVALQKALGSGEIRLNSADPSDHPVLDYRYLTNPEDMRRMREAVKQCMAIATREEFAGILKDRIQPADEEILSDELLDQWLLSVVGTQHHSSGTCKMGPADDPLAVVDSTGKVKGVSALRVVDASIMPDVVRANTNATVIMIAEKISDEITG
;
A
#
# COMPACT_ATOMS: atom_id res chain seq x y z
N ALA A 1 -12.36 -13.47 -19.34
CA ALA A 1 -11.19 -12.56 -19.27
C ALA A 1 -10.00 -13.20 -18.56
N PRO A 2 -10.10 -13.80 -17.33
CA PRO A 2 -8.92 -14.33 -16.62
C PRO A 2 -8.15 -15.40 -17.41
N LYS A 3 -8.84 -16.37 -18.03
CA LYS A 3 -8.21 -17.40 -18.84
C LYS A 3 -7.51 -16.80 -20.07
N ALA A 4 -8.19 -15.90 -20.79
CA ALA A 4 -7.62 -15.22 -21.94
C ALA A 4 -6.35 -14.44 -21.57
N PHE A 5 -6.35 -13.76 -20.42
CA PHE A 5 -5.16 -13.07 -19.93
C PHE A 5 -3.97 -14.00 -19.69
N MET A 6 -4.21 -15.15 -19.05
CA MET A 6 -3.14 -16.13 -18.83
C MET A 6 -2.58 -16.67 -20.14
N GLU A 7 -3.46 -17.04 -21.08
CA GLU A 7 -3.07 -17.59 -22.37
C GLU A 7 -2.32 -16.54 -23.21
N ALA A 8 -2.80 -15.29 -23.25
CA ALA A 8 -2.15 -14.20 -23.95
C ALA A 8 -0.76 -13.89 -23.35
N CYS A 9 -0.63 -13.84 -22.03
CA CYS A 9 0.67 -13.67 -21.38
C CYS A 9 1.64 -14.83 -21.72
N MET A 10 1.17 -16.07 -21.72
CA MET A 10 2.00 -17.22 -22.11
C MET A 10 2.41 -17.17 -23.58
N ALA A 11 1.55 -16.70 -24.45
CA ALA A 11 1.85 -16.50 -25.87
C ALA A 11 2.87 -15.36 -26.10
N GLU A 12 2.92 -14.36 -25.18
CA GLU A 12 3.99 -13.36 -25.14
C GLU A 12 5.28 -13.85 -24.46
N GLY A 13 5.37 -15.14 -24.10
CA GLY A 13 6.58 -15.75 -23.56
C GLY A 13 6.70 -15.74 -22.04
N PHE A 14 5.71 -15.24 -21.31
CA PHE A 14 5.70 -15.32 -19.85
C PHE A 14 5.40 -16.75 -19.38
N LYS A 15 6.09 -17.18 -18.31
CA LYS A 15 5.91 -18.52 -17.75
C LYS A 15 4.61 -18.61 -16.95
N TYR A 16 4.00 -19.80 -16.91
CA TYR A 16 2.95 -20.10 -15.95
C TYR A 16 3.53 -20.19 -14.54
N SER A 17 2.85 -19.59 -13.57
CA SER A 17 3.16 -19.65 -12.14
C SER A 17 1.99 -20.27 -11.40
N GLU A 18 2.17 -21.46 -10.87
CA GLU A 18 1.13 -22.17 -10.13
C GLU A 18 0.83 -21.51 -8.78
N ASP A 19 1.85 -21.00 -8.11
CA ASP A 19 1.73 -20.35 -6.80
C ASP A 19 2.56 -19.06 -6.74
N HIS A 20 1.87 -17.93 -6.69
CA HIS A 20 2.52 -16.63 -6.52
C HIS A 20 3.16 -16.41 -5.14
N ASN A 21 2.86 -17.25 -4.15
CA ASN A 21 3.50 -17.20 -2.83
C ASN A 21 4.84 -17.96 -2.78
N HIS A 22 5.13 -18.79 -3.78
CA HIS A 22 6.43 -19.45 -3.85
C HIS A 22 7.56 -18.42 -4.01
N PRO A 23 8.68 -18.51 -3.25
CA PRO A 23 9.77 -17.52 -3.28
C PRO A 23 10.35 -17.29 -4.67
N GLU A 24 10.40 -18.33 -5.49
CA GLU A 24 10.93 -18.29 -6.86
C GLU A 24 9.86 -18.00 -7.93
N SER A 25 8.62 -17.71 -7.54
CA SER A 25 7.55 -17.46 -8.50
C SER A 25 7.82 -16.24 -9.37
N THR A 26 7.56 -16.39 -10.66
CA THR A 26 7.54 -15.32 -11.67
C THR A 26 6.63 -15.77 -12.82
N GLY A 27 5.99 -14.84 -13.50
CA GLY A 27 5.08 -15.15 -14.61
C GLY A 27 3.61 -14.92 -14.25
N VAL A 28 2.71 -15.58 -14.97
CA VAL A 28 1.26 -15.41 -14.90
C VAL A 28 0.59 -16.62 -14.26
N GLY A 29 -0.38 -16.41 -13.39
CA GLY A 29 -1.10 -17.51 -12.74
C GLY A 29 -2.23 -17.04 -11.84
N PRO A 30 -2.90 -17.98 -11.14
CA PRO A 30 -3.95 -17.65 -10.19
C PRO A 30 -3.43 -16.82 -9.04
N ARG A 31 -4.23 -15.84 -8.58
CA ARG A 31 -3.88 -15.06 -7.40
C ARG A 31 -4.32 -15.78 -6.14
N PRO A 32 -3.45 -15.91 -5.13
CA PRO A 32 -3.84 -16.44 -3.83
C PRO A 32 -4.71 -15.42 -3.08
N PHE A 33 -5.75 -15.91 -2.40
CA PHE A 33 -6.62 -15.12 -1.55
C PHE A 33 -6.76 -15.78 -0.17
N ASN A 34 -6.93 -14.96 0.85
CA ASN A 34 -7.26 -15.41 2.21
C ASN A 34 -8.79 -15.58 2.41
N ASN A 35 -9.47 -16.14 1.41
CA ASN A 35 -10.91 -16.38 1.44
C ASN A 35 -11.20 -17.84 1.74
N VAL A 36 -12.05 -18.10 2.73
CA VAL A 36 -12.56 -19.43 3.05
C VAL A 36 -14.06 -19.44 2.78
N ASN A 37 -14.51 -20.30 1.87
CA ASN A 37 -15.91 -20.37 1.45
C ASN A 37 -16.51 -18.99 1.07
N GLY A 38 -15.75 -18.18 0.35
CA GLY A 38 -16.17 -16.84 -0.07
C GLY A 38 -16.05 -15.76 1.01
N VAL A 39 -15.69 -16.09 2.24
CA VAL A 39 -15.52 -15.13 3.33
C VAL A 39 -14.06 -14.73 3.45
N ARG A 40 -13.77 -13.42 3.37
CA ARG A 40 -12.44 -12.87 3.62
C ARG A 40 -12.04 -13.05 5.09
N MET A 41 -11.00 -13.83 5.33
CA MET A 41 -10.46 -14.09 6.67
C MET A 41 -9.65 -12.88 7.16
N SER A 42 -10.36 -11.86 7.64
CA SER A 42 -9.74 -10.67 8.21
C SER A 42 -9.14 -10.96 9.59
N VAL A 43 -8.24 -10.09 10.07
CA VAL A 43 -7.64 -10.18 11.43
C VAL A 43 -8.74 -10.16 12.51
N ALA A 44 -9.86 -9.47 12.26
CA ALA A 44 -11.00 -9.47 13.17
C ALA A 44 -11.65 -10.86 13.31
N LEU A 45 -11.75 -11.61 12.21
CA LEU A 45 -12.33 -12.97 12.21
C LEU A 45 -11.33 -14.03 12.69
N THR A 46 -10.05 -13.82 12.52
CA THR A 46 -9.00 -14.76 12.92
C THR A 46 -8.48 -14.46 14.32
N TYR A 47 -7.66 -13.42 14.49
CA TYR A 47 -7.01 -13.12 15.77
C TYR A 47 -7.99 -12.61 16.85
N LEU A 48 -8.76 -11.56 16.53
CA LEU A 48 -9.64 -10.95 17.53
C LEU A 48 -10.77 -11.88 17.99
N SER A 49 -11.43 -12.59 17.08
CA SER A 49 -12.52 -13.51 17.45
C SER A 49 -12.04 -14.59 18.41
N MET A 50 -10.79 -15.07 18.22
CA MET A 50 -10.19 -16.09 19.08
C MET A 50 -9.70 -15.53 20.42
N ALA A 51 -9.45 -14.25 20.53
CA ALA A 51 -8.90 -13.61 21.73
C ALA A 51 -9.92 -12.84 22.58
N ARG A 52 -11.10 -12.49 22.04
CA ARG A 52 -12.10 -11.59 22.69
C ARG A 52 -12.53 -12.04 24.09
N HIS A 53 -12.48 -13.33 24.39
CA HIS A 53 -12.88 -13.89 25.69
C HIS A 53 -11.78 -13.78 26.77
N ARG A 54 -10.57 -13.32 26.43
CA ARG A 54 -9.47 -13.20 27.38
C ARG A 54 -9.75 -12.04 28.35
N LEU A 55 -9.65 -12.33 29.66
CA LEU A 55 -9.89 -11.33 30.71
C LEU A 55 -8.86 -10.20 30.75
N ASN A 56 -7.67 -10.43 30.20
CA ASN A 56 -6.59 -9.46 30.09
C ASN A 56 -6.61 -8.66 28.77
N LEU A 57 -7.67 -8.78 27.94
CA LEU A 57 -7.82 -8.04 26.70
C LEU A 57 -9.04 -7.12 26.80
N THR A 58 -8.81 -5.81 26.69
CA THR A 58 -9.85 -4.80 26.56
C THR A 58 -9.78 -4.17 25.17
N ILE A 59 -10.88 -4.18 24.43
CA ILE A 59 -11.02 -3.55 23.11
C ILE A 59 -12.04 -2.42 23.25
N ARG A 60 -11.63 -1.19 22.95
CA ARG A 60 -12.49 -0.02 22.96
C ARG A 60 -12.57 0.56 21.53
N GLY A 61 -13.76 0.54 20.96
CA GLY A 61 -14.09 1.30 19.75
C GLY A 61 -14.46 2.75 20.08
N ASP A 62 -14.61 3.56 19.05
CA ASP A 62 -15.03 4.97 19.14
C ASP A 62 -14.12 5.80 20.07
N VAL A 63 -12.83 5.48 20.07
CA VAL A 63 -11.78 6.20 20.82
C VAL A 63 -10.75 6.71 19.83
N PHE A 64 -10.63 8.03 19.73
CA PHE A 64 -9.66 8.72 18.89
C PHE A 64 -8.44 9.11 19.71
N VAL A 65 -7.29 8.49 19.42
CA VAL A 65 -6.02 8.83 20.09
C VAL A 65 -5.43 10.07 19.43
N GLN A 66 -5.28 11.14 20.19
CA GLN A 66 -4.83 12.44 19.69
C GLN A 66 -3.31 12.61 19.79
N LYS A 67 -2.70 12.12 20.85
CA LYS A 67 -1.24 12.16 21.05
C LYS A 67 -0.73 11.15 22.08
N ILE A 68 0.57 10.88 22.02
CA ILE A 68 1.31 10.13 23.04
C ILE A 68 1.81 11.09 24.10
N VAL A 69 1.64 10.73 25.36
CA VAL A 69 2.21 11.47 26.50
C VAL A 69 3.65 11.01 26.69
N VAL A 70 4.60 11.95 26.58
CA VAL A 70 6.03 11.68 26.75
C VAL A 70 6.58 12.55 27.88
N GLU A 71 7.15 11.92 28.93
CA GLU A 71 7.74 12.52 30.08
C GLU A 71 9.17 12.02 30.23
N GLU A 72 10.12 12.93 30.35
CA GLU A 72 11.56 12.63 30.54
C GLU A 72 12.12 11.58 29.56
N GLY A 73 11.69 11.63 28.29
CA GLY A 73 12.11 10.69 27.25
C GLY A 73 11.47 9.30 27.31
N LYS A 74 10.39 9.15 28.08
CA LYS A 74 9.61 7.92 28.20
C LYS A 74 8.15 8.17 27.82
N ALA A 75 7.55 7.26 27.02
CA ALA A 75 6.12 7.25 26.80
C ALA A 75 5.41 6.67 28.04
N THR A 76 4.47 7.44 28.59
CA THR A 76 3.75 7.10 29.84
C THR A 76 2.28 6.84 29.62
N GLY A 77 1.72 7.25 28.47
CA GLY A 77 0.30 7.09 28.16
C GLY A 77 -0.07 7.70 26.83
N VAL A 78 -1.36 7.77 26.59
CA VAL A 78 -1.96 8.46 25.44
C VAL A 78 -3.07 9.40 25.92
N GLU A 79 -3.25 10.50 25.21
CA GLU A 79 -4.44 11.34 25.30
C GLU A 79 -5.39 10.94 24.18
N ALA A 80 -6.64 10.71 24.53
CA ALA A 80 -7.65 10.21 23.62
C ALA A 80 -8.98 10.91 23.85
N GLU A 81 -9.84 10.87 22.84
CA GLU A 81 -11.18 11.42 22.84
C GLU A 81 -12.22 10.33 22.54
N SER A 82 -13.35 10.39 23.26
CA SER A 82 -14.53 9.58 22.93
C SER A 82 -15.79 10.39 23.29
N ASN A 83 -16.73 10.49 22.35
CA ASN A 83 -17.98 11.25 22.50
C ASN A 83 -17.80 12.72 22.97
N GLY A 84 -16.70 13.38 22.55
CA GLY A 84 -16.37 14.75 22.92
C GLY A 84 -15.67 14.90 24.28
N GLU A 85 -15.42 13.83 25.01
CA GLU A 85 -14.65 13.83 26.25
C GLU A 85 -13.19 13.44 25.99
N ILE A 86 -12.25 14.29 26.42
CA ILE A 86 -10.83 14.02 26.36
C ILE A 86 -10.37 13.40 27.67
N PHE A 87 -9.64 12.31 27.61
CA PHE A 87 -9.12 11.59 28.76
C PHE A 87 -7.72 11.01 28.47
N ALA A 88 -6.98 10.73 29.54
CA ALA A 88 -5.68 10.06 29.44
C ALA A 88 -5.81 8.58 29.79
N ILE A 89 -4.98 7.75 29.12
CA ILE A 89 -4.80 6.34 29.44
C ILE A 89 -3.32 6.14 29.74
N GLU A 90 -2.99 5.77 30.97
CA GLU A 90 -1.61 5.43 31.36
C GLU A 90 -1.27 4.00 30.98
N ALA A 91 -0.03 3.76 30.57
CA ALA A 91 0.47 2.45 30.20
C ALA A 91 1.97 2.31 30.49
N SER A 92 2.42 1.09 30.77
CA SER A 92 3.84 0.77 30.93
C SER A 92 4.60 0.73 29.62
N GLU A 93 3.93 0.44 28.52
CA GLU A 93 4.44 0.46 27.15
C GLU A 93 3.32 0.81 26.18
N ILE A 94 3.64 1.54 25.12
CA ILE A 94 2.73 1.94 24.05
C ILE A 94 3.21 1.34 22.73
N ILE A 95 2.29 0.72 22.00
CA ILE A 95 2.56 0.12 20.70
C ILE A 95 1.64 0.78 19.66
N LEU A 96 2.24 1.51 18.73
CA LEU A 96 1.52 2.12 17.62
C LEU A 96 1.30 1.10 16.51
N CYS A 97 0.04 0.97 16.10
CA CYS A 97 -0.40 0.13 14.98
C CYS A 97 -1.33 0.92 14.04
N GLY A 98 -1.10 2.23 13.91
CA GLY A 98 -1.92 3.15 13.10
C GLY A 98 -1.66 3.05 11.59
N GLY A 99 -0.70 2.23 11.17
CA GLY A 99 -0.29 2.06 9.78
C GLY A 99 0.60 3.20 9.27
N ALA A 100 0.96 3.11 7.99
CA ALA A 100 1.94 3.99 7.37
C ALA A 100 1.54 5.48 7.35
N ILE A 101 0.28 5.80 7.59
CA ILE A 101 -0.22 7.19 7.58
C ILE A 101 -0.34 7.71 9.01
N ASN A 102 -1.07 7.00 9.87
CA ASN A 102 -1.42 7.54 11.18
C ASN A 102 -0.31 7.35 12.22
N SER A 103 0.54 6.33 12.12
CA SER A 103 1.65 6.16 13.07
C SER A 103 2.66 7.31 13.01
N PRO A 104 3.20 7.74 11.84
CA PRO A 104 4.05 8.92 11.76
C PRO A 104 3.29 10.21 12.10
N GLN A 105 2.01 10.35 11.75
CA GLN A 105 1.18 11.50 12.15
C GLN A 105 1.13 11.60 13.68
N LEU A 106 0.81 10.52 14.38
CA LEU A 106 0.70 10.50 15.83
C LEU A 106 2.04 10.77 16.53
N LEU A 107 3.15 10.23 15.99
CA LEU A 107 4.49 10.57 16.49
C LEU A 107 4.76 12.08 16.38
N MET A 108 4.51 12.68 15.21
CA MET A 108 4.73 14.11 14.98
C MET A 108 3.85 14.98 15.88
N LEU A 109 2.56 14.69 16.01
CA LEU A 109 1.63 15.38 16.93
C LEU A 109 2.07 15.29 18.38
N SER A 110 2.84 14.25 18.74
CA SER A 110 3.41 14.04 20.08
C SER A 110 4.78 14.68 20.27
N GLY A 111 5.27 15.44 19.28
CA GLY A 111 6.58 16.10 19.34
C GLY A 111 7.77 15.19 19.00
N ILE A 112 7.52 14.02 18.37
CA ILE A 112 8.55 13.08 17.92
C ILE A 112 8.61 13.12 16.41
N GLY A 113 9.64 13.75 15.84
CA GLY A 113 9.72 13.91 14.38
C GLY A 113 10.73 14.96 13.95
N PRO A 114 10.68 15.38 12.65
CA PRO A 114 11.60 16.38 12.13
C PRO A 114 11.45 17.73 12.87
N LYS A 115 12.46 18.11 13.64
CA LYS A 115 12.45 19.30 14.51
C LYS A 115 11.92 20.55 13.83
N ARG A 116 12.48 20.90 12.66
CA ARG A 116 12.09 22.11 11.95
C ARG A 116 10.60 22.13 11.59
N HIS A 117 10.07 21.02 11.11
CA HIS A 117 8.66 20.91 10.75
C HIS A 117 7.73 21.05 11.97
N LEU A 118 8.11 20.43 13.11
CA LEU A 118 7.34 20.54 14.36
C LEU A 118 7.35 21.98 14.88
N GLU A 119 8.50 22.66 14.86
CA GLU A 119 8.64 24.05 15.27
C GLU A 119 7.80 24.99 14.40
N GLU A 120 7.75 24.78 13.07
CA GLU A 120 6.93 25.56 12.12
C GLU A 120 5.43 25.47 12.47
N LEU A 121 4.97 24.35 13.04
CA LEU A 121 3.59 24.12 13.48
C LEU A 121 3.33 24.46 14.96
N GLY A 122 4.34 24.96 15.67
CA GLY A 122 4.23 25.28 17.11
C GLY A 122 4.15 24.05 18.01
N ILE A 123 4.53 22.87 17.53
CA ILE A 123 4.54 21.63 18.32
C ILE A 123 5.87 21.55 19.10
N PRO A 124 5.81 21.42 20.44
CA PRO A 124 7.02 21.28 21.25
C PRO A 124 7.80 20.01 20.89
N VAL A 125 9.06 20.16 20.50
CA VAL A 125 9.93 19.03 20.15
C VAL A 125 10.32 18.25 21.41
N ARG A 126 9.93 16.98 21.45
CA ARG A 126 10.29 16.01 22.50
C ARG A 126 11.48 15.15 22.09
N ASN A 127 11.53 14.81 20.80
CA ASN A 127 12.62 14.02 20.23
C ASN A 127 12.79 14.41 18.75
N ASP A 128 13.96 14.94 18.39
CA ASP A 128 14.28 15.23 16.99
C ASP A 128 14.61 13.90 16.27
N LEU A 129 13.68 13.45 15.46
CA LEU A 129 13.75 12.17 14.75
C LEU A 129 13.39 12.39 13.27
N PRO A 130 14.35 12.81 12.45
CA PRO A 130 14.11 13.31 11.08
C PRO A 130 13.52 12.26 10.11
N GLY A 131 13.62 10.97 10.45
CA GLY A 131 13.07 9.89 9.62
C GLY A 131 11.55 9.73 9.70
N VAL A 132 10.89 10.32 10.72
CA VAL A 132 9.43 10.21 10.87
C VAL A 132 8.73 10.91 9.70
N GLY A 133 7.87 10.18 9.02
CA GLY A 133 7.15 10.65 7.83
C GLY A 133 7.95 10.57 6.54
N GLN A 134 9.27 10.32 6.59
CA GLN A 134 10.10 10.15 5.40
C GLN A 134 9.99 8.74 4.83
N ASN A 135 10.47 8.55 3.59
CA ASN A 135 10.48 7.24 2.92
C ASN A 135 9.08 6.64 2.74
N LEU A 136 8.08 7.46 2.42
CA LEU A 136 6.76 6.95 2.04
C LEU A 136 6.89 6.09 0.78
N ARG A 137 6.64 4.80 0.94
CA ARG A 137 6.66 3.78 -0.12
C ARG A 137 5.25 3.34 -0.45
N ASP A 138 5.04 2.96 -1.70
CA ASP A 138 3.81 2.35 -2.19
C ASP A 138 4.10 1.61 -3.51
N HIS A 139 3.07 1.00 -4.09
CA HIS A 139 3.06 0.49 -5.45
C HIS A 139 2.30 1.46 -6.36
N PRO A 140 3.01 2.35 -7.08
CA PRO A 140 2.38 3.18 -8.10
C PRO A 140 1.71 2.31 -9.16
N SER A 141 0.48 2.63 -9.53
CA SER A 141 -0.27 1.89 -10.53
C SER A 141 -1.04 2.80 -11.47
N ALA A 142 -1.23 2.33 -12.69
CA ALA A 142 -2.12 2.92 -13.68
C ALA A 142 -3.07 1.86 -14.23
N PHE A 143 -4.23 2.30 -14.73
CA PHE A 143 -5.23 1.41 -15.29
C PHE A 143 -5.40 1.68 -16.78
N LEU A 144 -5.22 0.63 -17.59
CA LEU A 144 -5.71 0.62 -18.96
C LEU A 144 -7.15 0.13 -18.94
N LEU A 145 -8.02 0.75 -19.72
CA LEU A 145 -9.44 0.43 -19.75
C LEU A 145 -9.88 0.08 -21.16
N TYR A 146 -10.62 -1.00 -21.27
CA TYR A 146 -11.21 -1.48 -22.52
C TYR A 146 -12.71 -1.70 -22.35
N ASP A 147 -13.51 -1.33 -23.37
CA ASP A 147 -14.87 -1.81 -23.51
C ASP A 147 -14.88 -3.32 -23.77
N SER A 148 -15.94 -4.00 -23.40
CA SER A 148 -15.99 -5.46 -23.41
C SER A 148 -17.30 -5.99 -24.01
N TYR A 149 -17.21 -7.14 -24.69
CA TYR A 149 -18.37 -7.94 -25.11
C TYR A 149 -18.94 -8.79 -23.96
N LEU A 150 -18.22 -8.93 -22.86
CA LEU A 150 -18.68 -9.71 -21.71
C LEU A 150 -19.86 -9.02 -21.03
N LYS A 151 -20.72 -9.81 -20.43
CA LYS A 151 -21.74 -9.32 -19.52
C LYS A 151 -21.16 -9.11 -18.14
N GLU A 152 -21.88 -8.35 -17.31
CA GLU A 152 -21.51 -8.19 -15.91
C GLU A 152 -21.32 -9.56 -15.23
N PRO A 153 -20.19 -9.75 -14.54
CA PRO A 153 -19.97 -11.00 -13.84
C PRO A 153 -20.98 -11.17 -12.70
N PRO A 154 -21.30 -12.40 -12.30
CA PRO A 154 -22.09 -12.63 -11.09
C PRO A 154 -21.52 -11.82 -9.90
N ALA A 155 -22.41 -11.28 -9.05
CA ALA A 155 -22.03 -10.42 -7.94
C ALA A 155 -21.08 -11.08 -6.92
N ASP A 156 -21.06 -12.40 -6.86
CA ASP A 156 -20.17 -13.21 -6.02
C ASP A 156 -18.84 -13.59 -6.71
N SER A 157 -18.65 -13.18 -7.97
CA SER A 157 -17.40 -13.44 -8.68
C SER A 157 -16.27 -12.56 -8.15
N PRO A 158 -15.08 -13.14 -7.85
CA PRO A 158 -13.93 -12.33 -7.49
C PRO A 158 -13.55 -11.38 -8.64
N ALA A 159 -13.40 -10.08 -8.32
CA ALA A 159 -12.97 -9.08 -9.30
C ALA A 159 -11.54 -9.36 -9.81
N LEU A 160 -10.70 -9.93 -8.95
CA LEU A 160 -9.31 -10.30 -9.21
C LEU A 160 -9.18 -11.81 -9.14
N GLN A 161 -8.76 -12.47 -10.20
CA GLN A 161 -8.64 -13.94 -10.23
C GLN A 161 -7.23 -14.40 -10.59
N VAL A 162 -6.58 -13.66 -11.48
CA VAL A 162 -5.25 -13.98 -12.00
C VAL A 162 -4.36 -12.74 -11.94
N GLY A 163 -3.07 -12.92 -12.02
CA GLY A 163 -2.12 -11.83 -12.11
C GLY A 163 -0.80 -12.29 -12.71
N MET A 164 -0.01 -11.36 -13.14
CA MET A 164 1.33 -11.57 -13.65
C MET A 164 2.32 -10.77 -12.81
N ARG A 165 3.44 -11.41 -12.43
CA ARG A 165 4.62 -10.75 -11.88
C ARG A 165 5.80 -11.01 -12.79
N TYR A 166 6.53 -9.97 -13.12
CA TYR A 166 7.64 -10.06 -14.04
C TYR A 166 8.69 -9.00 -13.74
N THR A 167 9.88 -9.19 -14.29
CA THR A 167 10.94 -8.19 -14.27
C THR A 167 10.81 -7.34 -15.53
N SER A 168 10.78 -6.02 -15.37
CA SER A 168 10.76 -5.11 -16.52
C SER A 168 12.05 -5.24 -17.35
N PRO A 169 12.02 -4.97 -18.66
CA PRO A 169 13.22 -4.96 -19.47
C PRO A 169 14.31 -4.06 -18.86
N ASP A 170 15.56 -4.52 -18.94
CA ASP A 170 16.75 -3.80 -18.45
C ASP A 170 16.74 -3.46 -16.94
N SER A 171 15.94 -4.16 -16.14
CA SER A 171 15.90 -4.01 -14.69
C SER A 171 16.61 -5.15 -13.98
N ASP A 172 17.46 -4.82 -13.00
CA ASP A 172 18.08 -5.79 -12.08
C ASP A 172 17.16 -6.17 -10.91
N LEU A 173 16.00 -5.53 -10.81
CA LEU A 173 15.05 -5.73 -9.71
C LEU A 173 14.05 -6.83 -10.08
N ARG A 174 14.34 -8.06 -9.66
CA ARG A 174 13.47 -9.21 -9.92
C ARG A 174 12.01 -8.95 -9.52
N ASN A 175 11.06 -9.26 -10.42
CA ASN A 175 9.62 -9.10 -10.20
C ASN A 175 9.24 -7.68 -9.72
N ASP A 176 9.84 -6.68 -10.32
CA ASP A 176 9.58 -5.28 -10.01
C ASP A 176 8.26 -4.75 -10.60
N MET A 177 7.59 -5.57 -11.41
CA MET A 177 6.33 -5.23 -12.07
C MET A 177 5.23 -6.23 -11.76
N GLN A 178 3.99 -5.74 -11.73
CA GLN A 178 2.77 -6.54 -11.64
C GLN A 178 1.76 -6.06 -12.69
N MET A 179 1.03 -7.01 -13.28
CA MET A 179 -0.11 -6.74 -14.15
C MET A 179 -1.29 -7.62 -13.75
N THR A 180 -2.49 -7.05 -13.70
CA THR A 180 -3.68 -7.76 -13.24
C THR A 180 -4.90 -7.32 -14.03
N PRO A 181 -5.63 -8.23 -14.70
CA PRO A 181 -6.92 -7.92 -15.27
C PRO A 181 -7.97 -7.81 -14.17
N ILE A 182 -8.83 -6.81 -14.29
CA ILE A 182 -9.89 -6.52 -13.32
C ILE A 182 -11.21 -6.42 -14.10
N LEU A 183 -12.19 -7.23 -13.71
CA LEU A 183 -13.55 -7.04 -14.19
C LEU A 183 -14.14 -5.82 -13.48
N MET A 184 -14.36 -4.75 -14.24
CA MET A 184 -14.90 -3.51 -13.70
C MET A 184 -16.39 -3.68 -13.39
N THR A 185 -16.75 -3.26 -12.19
CA THR A 185 -18.15 -3.14 -11.74
C THR A 185 -18.36 -1.69 -11.30
N SER A 186 -19.60 -1.31 -11.01
CA SER A 186 -19.91 0.01 -10.43
C SER A 186 -19.12 0.30 -9.14
N GLU A 187 -18.71 -0.74 -8.41
CA GLU A 187 -17.95 -0.64 -7.16
C GLU A 187 -16.42 -0.61 -7.38
N HIS A 188 -15.94 -1.16 -8.51
CA HIS A 188 -14.51 -1.29 -8.82
C HIS A 188 -14.18 -0.52 -10.09
N ARG A 189 -14.28 0.79 -10.06
CA ARG A 189 -13.89 1.68 -11.16
C ARG A 189 -12.81 2.68 -10.71
N PRO A 190 -11.92 3.09 -11.61
CA PRO A 190 -11.05 4.22 -11.34
C PRO A 190 -11.86 5.49 -11.06
N ALA A 191 -11.47 6.28 -10.08
CA ALA A 191 -12.23 7.46 -9.65
C ALA A 191 -12.38 8.53 -10.75
N ASN A 192 -11.46 8.54 -11.71
CA ASN A 192 -11.40 9.49 -12.82
C ASN A 192 -12.05 8.98 -14.12
N VAL A 193 -12.77 7.85 -14.08
CA VAL A 193 -13.42 7.25 -15.25
C VAL A 193 -14.92 7.25 -15.06
N GLU A 194 -15.63 7.93 -15.94
CA GLU A 194 -17.07 7.78 -16.08
C GLU A 194 -17.37 6.55 -16.92
N LEU A 195 -18.05 5.57 -16.34
CA LEU A 195 -18.52 4.38 -17.05
C LEU A 195 -19.95 4.61 -17.52
N GLU A 196 -20.22 4.31 -18.78
CA GLU A 196 -21.58 4.40 -19.33
C GLU A 196 -22.46 3.27 -18.81
N ASP A 197 -23.69 3.60 -18.43
CA ASP A 197 -24.67 2.63 -17.95
C ASP A 197 -24.95 1.55 -19.03
N GLY A 198 -24.93 0.29 -18.56
CA GLY A 198 -25.18 -0.87 -19.44
C GLY A 198 -23.98 -1.32 -20.27
N ARG A 199 -22.82 -0.66 -20.16
CA ARG A 199 -21.56 -1.15 -20.73
C ARG A 199 -20.73 -1.89 -19.68
N HIS A 200 -19.95 -2.86 -20.15
CA HIS A 200 -19.06 -3.66 -19.32
C HIS A 200 -17.62 -3.43 -19.75
N TYR A 201 -16.76 -3.22 -18.75
CA TYR A 201 -15.37 -2.85 -18.98
C TYR A 201 -14.43 -3.85 -18.34
N ILE A 202 -13.27 -4.00 -18.96
CA ILE A 202 -12.14 -4.72 -18.37
C ILE A 202 -11.01 -3.71 -18.18
N GLY A 203 -10.54 -3.60 -16.95
CA GLY A 203 -9.36 -2.84 -16.61
C GLY A 203 -8.14 -3.76 -16.53
N PHE A 204 -6.98 -3.23 -16.89
CA PHE A 204 -5.69 -3.84 -16.59
C PHE A 204 -4.92 -2.90 -15.68
N SER A 205 -4.70 -3.33 -14.45
CA SER A 205 -3.79 -2.61 -13.55
C SER A 205 -2.36 -2.98 -13.89
N VAL A 206 -1.54 -2.00 -14.22
CA VAL A 206 -0.09 -2.13 -14.30
C VAL A 206 0.54 -1.41 -13.12
N ALA A 207 1.51 -2.01 -12.45
CA ALA A 207 2.05 -1.46 -11.21
C ALA A 207 3.53 -1.77 -11.01
N LEU A 208 4.24 -0.77 -10.48
CA LEU A 208 5.60 -0.95 -9.96
C LEU A 208 5.54 -1.59 -8.56
N GLN A 209 6.17 -2.76 -8.42
CA GLN A 209 6.30 -3.43 -7.13
C GLN A 209 7.59 -3.05 -6.39
N LYS A 210 8.52 -2.39 -7.08
CA LYS A 210 9.77 -1.87 -6.52
C LYS A 210 10.07 -0.52 -7.16
N ALA A 211 9.32 0.51 -6.73
CA ALA A 211 9.63 1.89 -7.09
C ALA A 211 10.97 2.33 -6.48
N LEU A 212 11.80 3.05 -7.24
CA LEU A 212 13.04 3.65 -6.76
C LEU A 212 12.76 4.98 -6.04
N GLY A 213 11.76 5.72 -6.51
CA GLY A 213 11.29 6.94 -5.87
C GLY A 213 10.65 6.66 -4.51
N SER A 214 10.63 7.68 -3.65
CA SER A 214 9.92 7.67 -2.37
C SER A 214 9.36 9.05 -2.07
N GLY A 215 8.25 9.05 -1.37
CA GLY A 215 7.58 10.25 -0.91
C GLY A 215 7.80 10.57 0.55
N GLU A 216 6.95 11.44 1.08
CA GLU A 216 6.94 11.81 2.49
C GLU A 216 5.52 12.08 3.00
N ILE A 217 5.36 11.99 4.32
CA ILE A 217 4.17 12.44 5.04
C ILE A 217 4.57 13.61 5.93
N ARG A 218 3.76 14.66 5.92
CA ARG A 218 3.92 15.81 6.81
C ARG A 218 2.59 16.18 7.44
N LEU A 219 2.63 16.72 8.64
CA LEU A 219 1.45 17.32 9.25
C LEU A 219 0.97 18.51 8.40
N ASN A 220 -0.32 18.67 8.29
CA ASN A 220 -0.94 19.87 7.71
C ASN A 220 -1.08 20.98 8.78
N SER A 221 -1.39 20.58 10.02
CA SER A 221 -1.49 21.46 11.19
C SER A 221 -1.20 20.69 12.47
N ALA A 222 -1.31 21.35 13.62
CA ALA A 222 -1.22 20.72 14.95
C ALA A 222 -2.55 20.10 15.42
N ASP A 223 -3.62 20.23 14.64
CA ASP A 223 -4.92 19.61 14.93
C ASP A 223 -4.88 18.13 14.60
N PRO A 224 -5.13 17.21 15.55
CA PRO A 224 -5.10 15.78 15.29
C PRO A 224 -6.22 15.30 14.34
N SER A 225 -7.27 16.09 14.13
CA SER A 225 -8.36 15.78 13.19
C SER A 225 -8.02 16.12 11.74
N ASP A 226 -7.01 16.94 11.50
CA ASP A 226 -6.57 17.29 10.16
C ASP A 226 -5.81 16.11 9.51
N HIS A 227 -6.19 15.79 8.28
CA HIS A 227 -5.45 14.81 7.50
C HIS A 227 -4.03 15.30 7.19
N PRO A 228 -3.01 14.44 7.29
CA PRO A 228 -1.66 14.79 6.90
C PRO A 228 -1.55 14.96 5.39
N VAL A 229 -0.55 15.71 4.97
CA VAL A 229 -0.17 15.82 3.56
C VAL A 229 0.57 14.55 3.14
N LEU A 230 0.06 13.86 2.13
CA LEU A 230 0.63 12.65 1.53
C LEU A 230 1.29 13.01 0.21
N ASP A 231 2.59 13.22 0.19
CA ASP A 231 3.36 13.47 -1.01
C ASP A 231 4.05 12.19 -1.48
N TYR A 232 3.39 11.44 -2.35
CA TYR A 232 3.90 10.15 -2.83
C TYR A 232 5.03 10.27 -3.84
N ARG A 233 5.13 11.38 -4.57
CA ARG A 233 6.13 11.62 -5.63
C ARG A 233 6.20 10.50 -6.66
N TYR A 234 5.04 9.95 -7.04
CA TYR A 234 4.97 8.88 -8.03
C TYR A 234 5.62 9.30 -9.35
N LEU A 235 6.39 8.38 -9.92
CA LEU A 235 7.04 8.49 -11.23
C LEU A 235 7.97 9.70 -11.38
N THR A 236 8.39 10.34 -10.29
CA THR A 236 9.40 11.42 -10.33
C THR A 236 10.81 10.88 -10.60
N ASN A 237 11.05 9.59 -10.33
CA ASN A 237 12.27 8.93 -10.74
C ASN A 237 12.17 8.53 -12.22
N PRO A 238 13.12 8.91 -13.09
CA PRO A 238 13.05 8.60 -14.52
C PRO A 238 12.99 7.11 -14.85
N GLU A 239 13.63 6.26 -14.04
CA GLU A 239 13.61 4.81 -14.25
C GLU A 239 12.25 4.21 -13.87
N ASP A 240 11.57 4.74 -12.85
CA ASP A 240 10.20 4.36 -12.50
C ASP A 240 9.24 4.73 -13.65
N MET A 241 9.40 5.92 -14.22
CA MET A 241 8.62 6.35 -15.38
C MET A 241 8.86 5.44 -16.58
N ARG A 242 10.13 5.15 -16.91
CA ARG A 242 10.48 4.25 -18.03
C ARG A 242 9.82 2.87 -17.87
N ARG A 243 9.93 2.27 -16.68
CA ARG A 243 9.35 0.94 -16.40
C ARG A 243 7.83 0.94 -16.49
N MET A 244 7.16 2.00 -16.00
CA MET A 244 5.70 2.13 -16.14
C MET A 244 5.27 2.30 -17.59
N ARG A 245 6.00 3.08 -18.37
CA ARG A 245 5.74 3.23 -19.82
C ARG A 245 5.85 1.90 -20.55
N GLU A 246 6.93 1.14 -20.31
CA GLU A 246 7.09 -0.19 -20.90
C GLU A 246 6.00 -1.16 -20.44
N ALA A 247 5.54 -1.09 -19.20
CA ALA A 247 4.44 -1.89 -18.70
C ALA A 247 3.11 -1.59 -19.40
N VAL A 248 2.83 -0.31 -19.71
CA VAL A 248 1.65 0.08 -20.51
C VAL A 248 1.74 -0.49 -21.92
N LYS A 249 2.89 -0.35 -22.59
CA LYS A 249 3.11 -0.91 -23.93
C LYS A 249 2.95 -2.44 -23.94
N GLN A 250 3.54 -3.13 -22.96
CA GLN A 250 3.40 -4.59 -22.81
C GLN A 250 1.94 -4.99 -22.56
N CYS A 251 1.20 -4.23 -21.76
CA CYS A 251 -0.22 -4.47 -21.50
C CYS A 251 -1.06 -4.34 -22.78
N MET A 252 -0.81 -3.31 -23.58
CA MET A 252 -1.47 -3.12 -24.86
C MET A 252 -1.17 -4.26 -25.85
N ALA A 253 0.08 -4.74 -25.90
CA ALA A 253 0.47 -5.87 -26.71
C ALA A 253 -0.29 -7.14 -26.29
N ILE A 254 -0.38 -7.43 -24.98
CA ILE A 254 -1.17 -8.56 -24.45
C ILE A 254 -2.64 -8.40 -24.78
N ALA A 255 -3.22 -7.21 -24.65
CA ALA A 255 -4.64 -6.96 -24.90
C ALA A 255 -5.04 -7.09 -26.40
N THR A 256 -4.09 -6.97 -27.34
CA THR A 256 -4.32 -7.14 -28.79
C THR A 256 -4.18 -8.57 -29.27
N ARG A 257 -3.83 -9.50 -28.40
CA ARG A 257 -3.69 -10.93 -28.73
C ARG A 257 -5.02 -11.56 -29.13
N GLU A 258 -4.95 -12.60 -29.96
CA GLU A 258 -6.13 -13.35 -30.42
C GLU A 258 -6.93 -14.00 -29.29
N GLU A 259 -6.30 -14.29 -28.16
CA GLU A 259 -6.94 -14.84 -26.97
C GLU A 259 -7.99 -13.88 -26.37
N PHE A 260 -7.90 -12.59 -26.69
CA PHE A 260 -8.89 -11.60 -26.31
C PHE A 260 -9.94 -11.30 -27.38
N ALA A 261 -9.87 -11.97 -28.56
CA ALA A 261 -10.88 -11.82 -29.61
C ALA A 261 -12.28 -12.18 -29.10
N GLY A 262 -13.26 -11.29 -29.32
CA GLY A 262 -14.63 -11.46 -28.79
C GLY A 262 -14.78 -11.21 -27.27
N ILE A 263 -13.74 -10.78 -26.60
CA ILE A 263 -13.75 -10.38 -25.18
C ILE A 263 -13.59 -8.86 -25.05
N LEU A 264 -12.51 -8.32 -25.60
CA LEU A 264 -12.26 -6.87 -25.62
C LEU A 264 -12.81 -6.24 -26.90
N LYS A 265 -13.24 -5.00 -26.77
CA LYS A 265 -13.56 -4.09 -27.86
C LYS A 265 -12.50 -2.99 -27.94
N ASP A 266 -12.96 -1.74 -28.04
CA ASP A 266 -12.10 -0.59 -28.16
C ASP A 266 -11.39 -0.29 -26.81
N ARG A 267 -10.15 0.16 -26.92
CA ARG A 267 -9.44 0.74 -25.79
C ARG A 267 -10.03 2.13 -25.50
N ILE A 268 -10.29 2.39 -24.20
CA ILE A 268 -10.80 3.67 -23.70
C ILE A 268 -9.67 4.50 -23.11
N GLN A 269 -8.72 3.86 -22.37
CA GLN A 269 -7.55 4.50 -21.77
C GLN A 269 -6.31 3.61 -21.87
N PRO A 270 -5.14 4.19 -22.16
CA PRO A 270 -4.94 5.55 -22.71
C PRO A 270 -5.64 5.72 -24.07
N ALA A 271 -6.01 6.96 -24.43
CA ALA A 271 -6.53 7.29 -25.75
C ALA A 271 -5.45 7.15 -26.84
N ASP A 272 -5.86 7.10 -28.11
CA ASP A 272 -4.90 6.92 -29.21
C ASP A 272 -3.90 8.08 -29.31
N GLU A 273 -4.33 9.29 -28.99
CA GLU A 273 -3.48 10.48 -28.97
C GLU A 273 -2.41 10.42 -27.89
N GLU A 274 -2.70 9.77 -26.74
CA GLU A 274 -1.82 9.67 -25.58
C GLU A 274 -0.67 8.68 -25.78
N ILE A 275 -0.74 7.82 -26.81
CA ILE A 275 0.28 6.80 -27.11
C ILE A 275 1.11 7.14 -28.36
N LEU A 276 0.95 8.31 -28.96
CA LEU A 276 1.68 8.72 -30.17
C LEU A 276 3.17 8.95 -29.92
N SER A 277 3.56 9.29 -28.69
CA SER A 277 4.97 9.40 -28.28
C SER A 277 5.16 9.02 -26.81
N ASP A 278 6.41 8.79 -26.42
CA ASP A 278 6.76 8.52 -25.02
C ASP A 278 6.40 9.70 -24.10
N GLU A 279 6.57 10.93 -24.58
CA GLU A 279 6.25 12.15 -23.82
C GLU A 279 4.75 12.27 -23.54
N LEU A 280 3.90 11.94 -24.52
CA LEU A 280 2.45 11.97 -24.34
C LEU A 280 1.99 10.85 -23.39
N LEU A 281 2.59 9.67 -23.51
CA LEU A 281 2.30 8.57 -22.62
C LEU A 281 2.76 8.86 -21.18
N ASP A 282 3.90 9.55 -20.99
CA ASP A 282 4.35 10.02 -19.68
C ASP A 282 3.39 11.04 -19.07
N GLN A 283 2.87 11.98 -19.87
CA GLN A 283 1.86 12.93 -19.41
C GLN A 283 0.57 12.24 -18.96
N TRP A 284 0.09 11.26 -19.76
CA TRP A 284 -1.04 10.43 -19.36
C TRP A 284 -0.76 9.68 -18.06
N LEU A 285 0.38 9.01 -17.93
CA LEU A 285 0.78 8.29 -16.72
C LEU A 285 0.76 9.20 -15.48
N LEU A 286 1.31 10.41 -15.59
CA LEU A 286 1.31 11.38 -14.48
C LEU A 286 -0.12 11.84 -14.11
N SER A 287 -1.06 11.83 -15.05
CA SER A 287 -2.45 12.23 -14.80
C SER A 287 -3.30 11.15 -14.13
N VAL A 288 -2.90 9.86 -14.26
CA VAL A 288 -3.72 8.72 -13.82
C VAL A 288 -3.06 7.85 -12.75
N VAL A 289 -1.74 8.01 -12.53
CA VAL A 289 -1.03 7.19 -11.55
C VAL A 289 -1.61 7.36 -10.15
N GLY A 290 -1.86 6.25 -9.48
CA GLY A 290 -2.41 6.22 -8.14
C GLY A 290 -1.83 5.10 -7.30
N THR A 291 -2.34 5.00 -6.09
CA THR A 291 -1.94 4.02 -5.07
C THR A 291 -2.56 2.64 -5.33
N GLN A 292 -1.83 1.57 -5.00
CA GLN A 292 -2.42 0.23 -4.77
C GLN A 292 -2.82 0.00 -3.31
N HIS A 293 -2.85 1.05 -2.47
CA HIS A 293 -3.13 0.97 -1.03
C HIS A 293 -2.10 0.11 -0.27
N HIS A 294 -0.83 0.23 -0.65
CA HIS A 294 0.29 -0.47 -0.02
C HIS A 294 1.29 0.49 0.64
N SER A 295 0.80 1.64 1.11
CA SER A 295 1.60 2.65 1.81
C SER A 295 2.39 2.02 2.96
N SER A 296 3.69 2.33 3.03
CA SER A 296 4.63 1.73 3.98
C SER A 296 5.87 2.62 4.18
N GLY A 297 6.73 2.26 5.11
CA GLY A 297 8.09 2.79 5.21
C GLY A 297 8.27 4.12 5.94
N THR A 298 7.21 4.76 6.41
CA THR A 298 7.21 6.13 6.98
C THR A 298 7.73 6.23 8.41
N CYS A 299 8.00 5.11 9.06
CA CYS A 299 8.71 4.97 10.34
C CYS A 299 9.75 3.85 10.20
N LYS A 300 10.52 3.86 9.10
CA LYS A 300 11.35 2.71 8.70
C LYS A 300 12.25 2.20 9.82
N MET A 301 12.37 0.88 9.91
CA MET A 301 13.39 0.27 10.75
C MET A 301 14.77 0.40 10.10
N GLY A 302 15.79 0.44 10.94
CA GLY A 302 17.17 0.47 10.46
C GLY A 302 18.17 0.39 11.59
N PRO A 303 19.46 0.21 11.26
CA PRO A 303 20.55 0.15 12.20
C PRO A 303 20.72 1.49 12.96
N ALA A 304 21.51 1.47 14.03
CA ALA A 304 21.67 2.62 14.91
C ALA A 304 22.29 3.84 14.21
N ASP A 305 23.13 3.60 13.23
CA ASP A 305 23.84 4.60 12.43
C ASP A 305 23.07 5.13 11.22
N ASP A 306 21.90 4.57 10.90
CA ASP A 306 21.02 5.14 9.88
C ASP A 306 20.29 6.37 10.46
N PRO A 307 20.56 7.59 9.94
CA PRO A 307 19.96 8.82 10.47
C PRO A 307 18.47 8.93 10.18
N LEU A 308 17.94 8.16 9.22
CA LEU A 308 16.53 8.13 8.87
C LEU A 308 15.78 6.92 9.45
N ALA A 309 16.45 6.05 10.22
CA ALA A 309 15.76 4.99 10.93
C ALA A 309 14.99 5.53 12.14
N VAL A 310 13.70 5.24 12.17
CA VAL A 310 12.79 5.65 13.26
C VAL A 310 12.74 4.60 14.35
N VAL A 311 12.78 3.34 13.99
CA VAL A 311 12.73 2.21 14.93
C VAL A 311 13.89 1.25 14.70
N ASP A 312 14.19 0.44 15.71
CA ASP A 312 15.07 -0.73 15.58
C ASP A 312 14.33 -1.96 15.02
N SER A 313 15.02 -3.11 14.89
CA SER A 313 14.43 -4.35 14.39
C SER A 313 13.35 -4.96 15.27
N THR A 314 13.18 -4.47 16.50
CA THR A 314 12.14 -4.88 17.45
C THR A 314 11.00 -3.86 17.55
N GLY A 315 10.97 -2.88 16.65
CA GLY A 315 9.96 -1.83 16.60
C GLY A 315 10.11 -0.71 17.63
N LYS A 316 11.15 -0.71 18.48
CA LYS A 316 11.37 0.34 19.49
C LYS A 316 11.75 1.66 18.83
N VAL A 317 11.05 2.73 19.21
CA VAL A 317 11.31 4.09 18.72
C VAL A 317 12.64 4.61 19.27
N LYS A 318 13.51 5.10 18.39
CA LYS A 318 14.80 5.67 18.77
C LYS A 318 14.61 6.93 19.64
N GLY A 319 15.30 7.00 20.76
CA GLY A 319 15.30 8.17 21.66
C GLY A 319 14.09 8.30 22.58
N VAL A 320 13.10 7.42 22.50
CA VAL A 320 11.94 7.39 23.41
C VAL A 320 11.73 5.97 23.94
N SER A 321 11.83 5.80 25.24
CA SER A 321 11.61 4.49 25.87
C SER A 321 10.12 4.17 26.02
N ALA A 322 9.78 2.88 26.18
CA ALA A 322 8.41 2.38 26.33
C ALA A 322 7.47 2.75 25.16
N LEU A 323 8.03 2.86 23.95
CA LEU A 323 7.29 3.18 22.73
C LEU A 323 7.77 2.30 21.57
N ARG A 324 6.82 1.67 20.88
CA ARG A 324 7.07 0.89 19.65
C ARG A 324 6.15 1.32 18.54
N VAL A 325 6.57 1.05 17.30
CA VAL A 325 5.71 1.05 16.11
C VAL A 325 5.75 -0.35 15.52
N VAL A 326 4.57 -0.94 15.28
CA VAL A 326 4.44 -2.33 14.80
C VAL A 326 3.35 -2.39 13.72
N ASP A 327 3.67 -1.89 12.53
CA ASP A 327 2.79 -1.86 11.36
C ASP A 327 3.60 -1.71 10.06
N ALA A 328 2.93 -1.40 8.96
CA ALA A 328 3.56 -1.23 7.65
C ALA A 328 4.57 -0.07 7.61
N SER A 329 4.46 0.92 8.50
CA SER A 329 5.36 2.07 8.52
C SER A 329 6.81 1.70 8.81
N ILE A 330 7.06 0.58 9.51
CA ILE A 330 8.43 0.19 9.86
C ILE A 330 9.19 -0.53 8.75
N MET A 331 8.54 -0.89 7.64
CA MET A 331 9.22 -1.52 6.51
C MET A 331 10.33 -0.61 5.98
N PRO A 332 11.57 -1.11 5.78
CA PRO A 332 12.64 -0.30 5.15
C PRO A 332 12.34 0.07 3.71
N ASP A 333 11.63 -0.83 3.02
CA ASP A 333 11.13 -0.67 1.66
C ASP A 333 9.86 -1.51 1.49
N VAL A 334 8.99 -1.14 0.52
CA VAL A 334 7.80 -1.92 0.21
C VAL A 334 8.16 -3.30 -0.33
N VAL A 335 7.43 -4.32 0.09
CA VAL A 335 7.61 -5.70 -0.40
C VAL A 335 7.05 -5.87 -1.81
N ARG A 336 7.52 -6.85 -2.57
CA ARG A 336 7.07 -7.15 -3.95
C ARG A 336 5.77 -7.95 -3.98
N ALA A 337 4.84 -7.61 -3.11
CA ALA A 337 3.54 -8.27 -2.98
C ALA A 337 2.57 -7.35 -2.23
N ASN A 338 1.30 -7.73 -2.17
CA ASN A 338 0.34 -7.10 -1.26
C ASN A 338 0.88 -7.15 0.18
N THR A 339 0.77 -6.04 0.90
CA THR A 339 1.47 -5.83 2.17
C THR A 339 0.88 -6.58 3.36
N ASN A 340 -0.39 -7.01 3.28
CA ASN A 340 -1.13 -7.56 4.42
C ASN A 340 -0.44 -8.75 5.13
N ALA A 341 0.02 -9.75 4.38
CA ALA A 341 0.67 -10.92 4.97
C ALA A 341 2.01 -10.56 5.65
N THR A 342 2.76 -9.63 5.05
CA THR A 342 4.01 -9.13 5.63
C THR A 342 3.76 -8.33 6.90
N VAL A 343 2.70 -7.53 6.97
CA VAL A 343 2.34 -6.78 8.19
C VAL A 343 1.95 -7.74 9.32
N ILE A 344 1.19 -8.79 9.02
CA ILE A 344 0.87 -9.83 10.00
C ILE A 344 2.15 -10.52 10.50
N MET A 345 3.06 -10.89 9.60
CA MET A 345 4.35 -11.50 9.96
C MET A 345 5.20 -10.58 10.85
N ILE A 346 5.25 -9.28 10.55
CA ILE A 346 5.93 -8.28 11.39
C ILE A 346 5.33 -8.26 12.80
N ALA A 347 4.00 -8.24 12.90
CA ALA A 347 3.30 -8.22 14.18
C ALA A 347 3.55 -9.48 15.01
N GLU A 348 3.47 -10.66 14.38
CA GLU A 348 3.80 -11.95 15.01
C GLU A 348 5.24 -11.95 15.55
N LYS A 349 6.21 -11.63 14.69
CA LYS A 349 7.62 -11.64 15.08
C LYS A 349 7.92 -10.68 16.23
N ILE A 350 7.40 -9.47 16.21
CA ILE A 350 7.64 -8.48 17.28
C ILE A 350 6.87 -8.89 18.55
N SER A 351 5.69 -9.50 18.41
CA SER A 351 4.95 -10.05 19.56
C SER A 351 5.77 -11.13 20.30
N ASP A 352 6.44 -12.02 19.57
CA ASP A 352 7.34 -13.02 20.17
C ASP A 352 8.49 -12.35 20.94
N GLU A 353 9.08 -11.29 20.40
CA GLU A 353 10.15 -10.52 21.07
C GLU A 353 9.68 -9.77 22.35
N ILE A 354 8.37 -9.43 22.43
CA ILE A 354 7.79 -8.74 23.61
C ILE A 354 7.46 -9.77 24.70
N THR A 355 7.03 -10.95 24.33
CA THR A 355 6.54 -11.97 25.28
C THR A 355 7.63 -12.90 25.79
N GLY A 356 8.78 -13.00 25.15
CA GLY A 356 9.96 -13.80 25.54
C GLY A 356 9.87 -15.20 24.98
#